data_951e2216149cfed155dcbcc7f327566c
#
_entry.id   951e2216149cfed155dcbcc7f327566c
#
_cell.length_a   1.000
_cell.length_b   1.000
_cell.length_c   1.000
_cell.angle_alpha   90.00
_cell.angle_beta   90.00
_cell.angle_gamma   90.00
#
_symmetry.space_group_name_H-M   'P 1'
#
loop_
_entity.id
_entity.type
_entity.pdbx_description
1 polymer ?
#
loop_
_entity_poly.entity_id
_entity_poly.type
_entity_poly.pdbx_seq_one_letter_code
_entity_poly.pdbx_strand_id
1 'polypeptide(L)'
;APVGWEQEAAHAPAWRAKLIRGDRKIVLCVGRLIPEKGAGLLAQAVAQLPGVVLVAAGSGPQQQELADLGAVTPGALPHDAVVQLLRQADVYCLPTRYAEGFPTTLLEAAACRCPIVCTRTAGNEELLPDDTQGIVLHGQPQDATVETIRAGLQTLLDDPARAHACAEAAYRNVYAHFTWDAVFDKMMGIINQS
;
A
#
# COMPACT_ATOMS: atom_id res chain seq x y z
N ALA A 1 18.59 -12.80 -9.73
CA ALA A 1 18.19 -13.77 -8.71
C ALA A 1 17.19 -13.09 -7.78
N PRO A 2 16.06 -13.73 -7.40
CA PRO A 2 15.13 -13.13 -6.46
C PRO A 2 15.88 -12.82 -5.16
N VAL A 3 15.70 -11.61 -4.68
CA VAL A 3 16.33 -11.12 -3.45
C VAL A 3 15.79 -11.98 -2.31
N GLY A 4 16.66 -12.52 -1.44
CA GLY A 4 16.38 -13.60 -0.46
C GLY A 4 15.22 -13.43 0.51
N TRP A 5 14.53 -12.28 0.54
CA TRP A 5 13.32 -12.04 1.31
C TRP A 5 12.09 -12.86 0.83
N GLU A 6 12.08 -13.34 -0.42
CA GLU A 6 11.01 -14.25 -0.92
C GLU A 6 11.04 -15.62 -0.22
N GLN A 7 12.19 -16.08 0.24
CA GLN A 7 12.36 -17.38 0.91
C GLN A 7 12.09 -17.31 2.41
N GLU A 8 12.38 -16.18 3.07
CA GLU A 8 12.17 -16.02 4.52
C GLU A 8 10.69 -15.95 4.91
N ALA A 9 9.82 -15.51 4.01
CA ALA A 9 8.39 -15.39 4.26
C ALA A 9 7.64 -16.74 4.38
N ALA A 10 8.24 -17.85 3.97
CA ALA A 10 7.60 -19.17 4.00
C ALA A 10 7.45 -19.76 5.42
N HIS A 11 8.20 -19.27 6.40
CA HIS A 11 8.26 -19.83 7.75
C HIS A 11 7.76 -18.89 8.86
N ALA A 12 7.27 -17.71 8.53
CA ALA A 12 6.85 -16.73 9.52
C ALA A 12 5.37 -16.87 9.91
N PRO A 13 5.02 -16.60 11.18
CA PRO A 13 3.65 -16.72 11.65
C PRO A 13 2.71 -15.84 10.85
N ALA A 14 1.55 -16.40 10.46
CA ALA A 14 0.52 -15.66 9.74
C ALA A 14 0.08 -14.43 10.53
N TRP A 15 0.63 -13.28 10.24
CA TRP A 15 0.27 -12.01 10.89
C TRP A 15 -1.22 -11.72 10.78
N ARG A 16 -1.85 -12.14 9.66
CA ARG A 16 -3.30 -12.09 9.50
C ARG A 16 -4.01 -12.76 10.67
N ALA A 17 -3.65 -14.00 10.99
CA ALA A 17 -4.29 -14.76 12.09
C ALA A 17 -4.02 -14.16 13.47
N LYS A 18 -2.90 -13.45 13.66
CA LYS A 18 -2.61 -12.76 14.92
C LYS A 18 -3.43 -11.49 15.12
N LEU A 19 -3.68 -10.76 14.04
CA LEU A 19 -4.27 -9.42 14.10
C LEU A 19 -5.77 -9.41 13.79
N ILE A 20 -6.25 -10.37 12.99
CA ILE A 20 -7.61 -10.34 12.45
C ILE A 20 -8.38 -11.59 12.87
N ARG A 21 -9.59 -11.38 13.36
CA ARG A 21 -10.53 -12.48 13.67
C ARG A 21 -11.52 -12.65 12.51
N GLY A 22 -11.69 -13.91 12.07
CA GLY A 22 -12.61 -14.28 10.98
C GLY A 22 -12.10 -13.91 9.60
N ASP A 23 -12.97 -13.99 8.60
CA ASP A 23 -12.66 -13.86 7.16
C ASP A 23 -12.81 -12.42 6.64
N ARG A 24 -12.56 -11.41 7.48
CA ARG A 24 -12.63 -10.02 7.04
C ARG A 24 -11.54 -9.72 6.02
N LYS A 25 -11.88 -8.93 5.00
CA LYS A 25 -10.90 -8.37 4.07
C LYS A 25 -10.01 -7.36 4.79
N ILE A 26 -8.73 -7.32 4.44
CA ILE A 26 -7.74 -6.45 5.05
C ILE A 26 -7.39 -5.31 4.11
N VAL A 27 -7.61 -4.09 4.57
CA VAL A 27 -6.97 -2.90 4.03
C VAL A 27 -5.75 -2.61 4.91
N LEU A 28 -4.57 -2.55 4.32
CA LEU A 28 -3.31 -2.28 5.02
C LEU A 28 -2.82 -0.86 4.73
N CYS A 29 -2.42 -0.15 5.78
CA CYS A 29 -1.70 1.12 5.70
C CYS A 29 -0.42 1.01 6.55
N VAL A 30 0.71 1.43 6.01
CA VAL A 30 2.01 1.35 6.69
C VAL A 30 2.67 2.71 6.71
N GLY A 31 3.10 3.18 7.88
CA GLY A 31 3.84 4.44 8.00
C GLY A 31 3.57 5.18 9.30
N ARG A 32 4.00 6.42 9.37
CA ARG A 32 3.72 7.28 10.53
C ARG A 32 2.22 7.57 10.63
N LEU A 33 1.64 7.39 11.81
CA LEU A 33 0.21 7.63 12.07
C LEU A 33 -0.01 9.10 12.46
N ILE A 34 0.14 9.97 11.46
CA ILE A 34 -0.02 11.43 11.55
C ILE A 34 -1.08 11.91 10.56
N PRO A 35 -1.75 13.06 10.79
CA PRO A 35 -2.82 13.57 9.95
C PRO A 35 -2.45 13.68 8.45
N GLU A 36 -1.21 14.09 8.16
CA GLU A 36 -0.70 14.28 6.81
C GLU A 36 -0.63 12.96 6.01
N LYS A 37 -0.49 11.83 6.68
CA LYS A 37 -0.50 10.49 6.05
C LYS A 37 -1.92 9.98 5.74
N GLY A 38 -2.95 10.66 6.21
CA GLY A 38 -4.35 10.41 5.86
C GLY A 38 -4.98 9.14 6.45
N ALA A 39 -4.30 8.48 7.40
CA ALA A 39 -4.80 7.24 8.01
C ALA A 39 -6.16 7.43 8.71
N GLY A 40 -6.45 8.61 9.26
CA GLY A 40 -7.75 8.94 9.85
C GLY A 40 -8.90 8.93 8.83
N LEU A 41 -8.70 9.52 7.63
CA LEU A 41 -9.68 9.44 6.54
C LEU A 41 -9.88 8.00 6.06
N LEU A 42 -8.77 7.24 5.98
CA LEU A 42 -8.84 5.83 5.61
C LEU A 42 -9.63 5.01 6.62
N ALA A 43 -9.43 5.23 7.92
CA ALA A 43 -10.18 4.53 8.97
C ALA A 43 -11.69 4.83 8.87
N GLN A 44 -12.06 6.10 8.65
CA GLN A 44 -13.46 6.49 8.43
C GLN A 44 -14.05 5.85 7.16
N ALA A 45 -13.28 5.73 6.08
CA ALA A 45 -13.70 5.07 4.85
C ALA A 45 -13.91 3.57 5.06
N VAL A 46 -12.98 2.89 5.72
CA VAL A 46 -13.06 1.44 6.01
C VAL A 46 -14.19 1.12 6.99
N ALA A 47 -14.47 1.98 7.97
CA ALA A 47 -15.59 1.80 8.90
C ALA A 47 -16.96 1.73 8.19
N GLN A 48 -17.07 2.24 6.96
CA GLN A 48 -18.27 2.18 6.12
C GLN A 48 -18.32 0.95 5.20
N LEU A 49 -17.30 0.07 5.24
CA LEU A 49 -17.19 -1.12 4.38
C LEU A 49 -17.47 -2.39 5.21
N PRO A 50 -18.64 -3.03 5.05
CA PRO A 50 -18.97 -4.26 5.77
C PRO A 50 -17.96 -5.37 5.49
N GLY A 51 -17.54 -6.09 6.52
CA GLY A 51 -16.61 -7.22 6.36
C GLY A 51 -15.15 -6.83 6.08
N VAL A 52 -14.82 -5.53 6.14
CA VAL A 52 -13.46 -5.03 5.95
C VAL A 52 -12.86 -4.57 7.29
N VAL A 53 -11.56 -4.64 7.42
CA VAL A 53 -10.82 -4.10 8.57
C VAL A 53 -9.58 -3.35 8.10
N LEU A 54 -9.30 -2.21 8.72
CA LEU A 54 -8.03 -1.50 8.55
C LEU A 54 -6.98 -2.08 9.50
N VAL A 55 -5.82 -2.42 8.97
CA VAL A 55 -4.59 -2.63 9.74
C VAL A 55 -3.68 -1.43 9.46
N ALA A 56 -3.46 -0.60 10.47
CA ALA A 56 -2.60 0.58 10.39
C ALA A 56 -1.29 0.29 11.15
N ALA A 57 -0.28 -0.21 10.43
CA ALA A 57 1.03 -0.56 10.98
C ALA A 57 1.94 0.67 11.01
N GLY A 58 2.33 1.06 12.21
CA GLY A 58 3.19 2.22 12.45
C GLY A 58 2.91 2.86 13.80
N SER A 59 3.55 3.99 14.06
CA SER A 59 3.38 4.75 15.28
C SER A 59 3.10 6.22 14.98
N GLY A 60 2.42 6.89 15.91
CA GLY A 60 2.09 8.30 15.80
C GLY A 60 0.92 8.71 16.69
N PRO A 61 0.63 10.02 16.77
CA PRO A 61 -0.40 10.56 17.66
C PRO A 61 -1.82 10.08 17.33
N GLN A 62 -2.09 9.64 16.09
CA GLN A 62 -3.42 9.16 15.70
C GLN A 62 -3.70 7.69 16.08
N GLN A 63 -2.77 6.97 16.70
CA GLN A 63 -2.92 5.54 16.97
C GLN A 63 -4.20 5.22 17.75
N GLN A 64 -4.52 6.00 18.80
CA GLN A 64 -5.72 5.79 19.59
C GLN A 64 -6.99 6.15 18.80
N GLU A 65 -7.00 7.27 18.10
CA GLU A 65 -8.12 7.68 17.23
C GLU A 65 -8.46 6.58 16.20
N LEU A 66 -7.45 5.99 15.57
CA LEU A 66 -7.64 4.90 14.60
C LEU A 66 -8.23 3.64 15.26
N ALA A 67 -7.76 3.30 16.46
CA ALA A 67 -8.31 2.17 17.22
C ALA A 67 -9.77 2.40 17.62
N ASP A 68 -10.13 3.60 18.01
CA ASP A 68 -11.51 3.99 18.35
C ASP A 68 -12.45 3.90 17.14
N LEU A 69 -11.92 4.09 15.92
CA LEU A 69 -12.62 3.87 14.64
C LEU A 69 -12.64 2.38 14.21
N GLY A 70 -12.15 1.47 15.03
CA GLY A 70 -12.16 0.04 14.78
C GLY A 70 -10.98 -0.49 13.96
N ALA A 71 -9.94 0.31 13.72
CA ALA A 71 -8.72 -0.15 13.10
C ALA A 71 -7.87 -0.99 14.07
N VAL A 72 -7.15 -1.96 13.53
CA VAL A 72 -6.09 -2.68 14.25
C VAL A 72 -4.80 -1.88 14.12
N THR A 73 -4.27 -1.45 15.26
CA THR A 73 -3.06 -0.61 15.33
C THR A 73 -1.94 -1.34 16.08
N PRO A 74 -1.21 -2.25 15.40
CA PRO A 74 -0.20 -3.11 16.06
C PRO A 74 1.06 -2.34 16.50
N GLY A 75 1.15 -1.05 16.22
CA GLY A 75 2.36 -0.27 16.40
C GLY A 75 3.35 -0.43 15.25
N ALA A 76 4.58 0.03 15.44
CA ALA A 76 5.65 -0.19 14.48
C ALA A 76 6.02 -1.68 14.43
N LEU A 77 6.10 -2.23 13.23
CA LEU A 77 6.42 -3.64 13.00
C LEU A 77 7.81 -3.78 12.35
N PRO A 78 8.50 -4.89 12.57
CA PRO A 78 9.69 -5.25 11.80
C PRO A 78 9.37 -5.37 10.30
N HIS A 79 10.36 -5.14 9.45
CA HIS A 79 10.16 -5.12 7.99
C HIS A 79 9.63 -6.45 7.44
N ASP A 80 10.11 -7.58 7.94
CA ASP A 80 9.61 -8.93 7.58
C ASP A 80 8.11 -9.11 7.89
N ALA A 81 7.63 -8.57 9.01
CA ALA A 81 6.22 -8.57 9.37
C ALA A 81 5.38 -7.69 8.41
N VAL A 82 5.92 -6.53 8.00
CA VAL A 82 5.27 -5.65 7.00
C VAL A 82 5.14 -6.37 5.67
N VAL A 83 6.21 -7.02 5.19
CA VAL A 83 6.19 -7.80 3.94
C VAL A 83 5.15 -8.93 3.99
N GLN A 84 5.03 -9.62 5.12
CA GLN A 84 4.02 -10.67 5.29
C GLN A 84 2.59 -10.13 5.30
N LEU A 85 2.37 -8.97 5.94
CA LEU A 85 1.07 -8.31 5.91
C LEU A 85 0.71 -7.85 4.50
N LEU A 86 1.65 -7.29 3.75
CA LEU A 86 1.45 -6.89 2.35
C LEU A 86 1.04 -8.08 1.47
N ARG A 87 1.63 -9.25 1.68
CA ARG A 87 1.26 -10.49 0.95
C ARG A 87 -0.11 -11.05 1.32
N GLN A 88 -0.66 -10.67 2.46
CA GLN A 88 -1.92 -11.18 3.01
C GLN A 88 -3.04 -10.14 2.96
N ALA A 89 -2.72 -8.88 2.67
CA ALA A 89 -3.69 -7.82 2.54
C ALA A 89 -4.47 -7.92 1.22
N ASP A 90 -5.74 -7.61 1.28
CA ASP A 90 -6.60 -7.54 0.09
C ASP A 90 -6.34 -6.24 -0.70
N VAL A 91 -5.99 -5.15 0.02
CA VAL A 91 -5.60 -3.86 -0.58
C VAL A 91 -4.60 -3.15 0.33
N TYR A 92 -3.52 -2.63 -0.24
CA TYR A 92 -2.66 -1.63 0.40
C TYR A 92 -3.18 -0.23 0.05
N CYS A 93 -3.34 0.65 1.04
CA CYS A 93 -3.79 2.01 0.82
C CYS A 93 -2.79 3.03 1.36
N LEU A 94 -2.34 3.97 0.49
CA LEU A 94 -1.50 5.11 0.85
C LEU A 94 -2.25 6.43 0.59
N PRO A 95 -3.08 6.89 1.55
CA PRO A 95 -3.95 8.05 1.37
C PRO A 95 -3.27 9.36 1.80
N THR A 96 -1.98 9.52 1.49
CA THR A 96 -1.20 10.69 1.90
C THR A 96 -1.83 11.99 1.40
N ARG A 97 -1.79 13.04 2.22
CA ARG A 97 -2.39 14.35 1.96
C ARG A 97 -1.38 15.43 1.61
N TYR A 98 -0.13 15.06 1.42
CA TYR A 98 0.94 15.99 1.04
C TYR A 98 1.81 15.37 -0.06
N ALA A 99 2.65 16.21 -0.67
CA ALA A 99 3.58 15.74 -1.69
C ALA A 99 4.59 14.76 -1.08
N GLU A 100 4.58 13.53 -1.58
CA GLU A 100 5.59 12.51 -1.30
C GLU A 100 6.62 12.53 -2.42
N GLY A 101 7.87 12.31 -2.05
CA GLY A 101 8.92 12.09 -3.06
C GLY A 101 8.72 10.73 -3.73
N PHE A 102 9.18 9.67 -3.06
CA PHE A 102 9.02 8.30 -3.55
C PHE A 102 8.78 7.35 -2.36
N PRO A 103 7.52 6.91 -2.12
CA PRO A 103 7.21 6.09 -0.95
C PRO A 103 7.68 4.65 -1.15
N THR A 104 8.69 4.22 -0.39
CA THR A 104 9.23 2.85 -0.46
C THR A 104 8.19 1.78 -0.15
N THR A 105 7.24 2.07 0.74
CA THR A 105 6.15 1.14 1.07
C THR A 105 5.22 0.85 -0.11
N LEU A 106 5.12 1.78 -1.08
CA LEU A 106 4.38 1.55 -2.32
C LEU A 106 5.12 0.55 -3.23
N LEU A 107 6.47 0.67 -3.32
CA LEU A 107 7.31 -0.32 -4.01
C LEU A 107 7.19 -1.70 -3.36
N GLU A 108 7.23 -1.75 -2.04
CA GLU A 108 7.09 -3.00 -1.27
C GLU A 108 5.72 -3.65 -1.53
N ALA A 109 4.64 -2.86 -1.56
CA ALA A 109 3.31 -3.35 -1.86
C ALA A 109 3.23 -3.94 -3.28
N ALA A 110 3.75 -3.23 -4.28
CA ALA A 110 3.79 -3.69 -5.66
C ALA A 110 4.67 -4.96 -5.81
N ALA A 111 5.84 -5.00 -5.15
CA ALA A 111 6.72 -6.17 -5.13
C ALA A 111 6.08 -7.39 -4.45
N CYS A 112 5.19 -7.17 -3.49
CA CYS A 112 4.39 -8.21 -2.83
C CYS A 112 3.13 -8.64 -3.62
N ARG A 113 2.87 -8.06 -4.78
CA ARG A 113 1.62 -8.22 -5.54
C ARG A 113 0.37 -7.87 -4.71
N CYS A 114 0.48 -6.86 -3.85
CA CYS A 114 -0.65 -6.34 -3.12
C CYS A 114 -1.38 -5.31 -3.99
N PRO A 115 -2.70 -5.40 -4.19
CA PRO A 115 -3.46 -4.39 -4.91
C PRO A 115 -3.34 -3.02 -4.21
N ILE A 116 -3.21 -1.94 -4.97
CA ILE A 116 -2.87 -0.63 -4.43
C ILE A 116 -3.95 0.39 -4.72
N VAL A 117 -4.29 1.17 -3.67
CA VAL A 117 -5.03 2.44 -3.77
C VAL A 117 -4.14 3.54 -3.17
N CYS A 118 -3.91 4.62 -3.89
CA CYS A 118 -3.14 5.75 -3.35
C CYS A 118 -3.65 7.10 -3.85
N THR A 119 -3.30 8.16 -3.14
CA THR A 119 -3.49 9.53 -3.63
C THR A 119 -2.47 9.85 -4.71
N ARG A 120 -2.79 10.83 -5.53
CA ARG A 120 -1.94 11.30 -6.62
C ARG A 120 -0.76 12.12 -6.06
N THR A 121 0.45 11.62 -6.22
CA THR A 121 1.71 12.35 -6.00
C THR A 121 2.69 12.00 -7.10
N ALA A 122 3.70 12.85 -7.32
CA ALA A 122 4.68 12.59 -8.38
C ALA A 122 5.33 11.20 -8.27
N GLY A 123 5.74 10.80 -7.06
CA GLY A 123 6.34 9.47 -6.85
C GLY A 123 5.35 8.31 -7.04
N ASN A 124 4.08 8.52 -6.70
CA ASN A 124 3.06 7.49 -6.88
C ASN A 124 2.73 7.30 -8.36
N GLU A 125 2.66 8.38 -9.14
CA GLU A 125 2.41 8.31 -10.59
C GLU A 125 3.58 7.72 -11.37
N GLU A 126 4.80 7.85 -10.90
CA GLU A 126 5.94 7.18 -11.51
C GLU A 126 5.83 5.66 -11.38
N LEU A 127 5.35 5.17 -10.24
CA LEU A 127 5.15 3.74 -10.00
C LEU A 127 3.87 3.20 -10.62
N LEU A 128 2.78 3.97 -10.55
CA LEU A 128 1.45 3.61 -11.01
C LEU A 128 0.99 4.64 -12.06
N PRO A 129 1.51 4.59 -13.28
CA PRO A 129 1.25 5.61 -14.30
C PRO A 129 -0.21 5.65 -14.77
N ASP A 130 -0.95 4.57 -14.57
CA ASP A 130 -2.36 4.47 -14.94
C ASP A 130 -3.14 3.47 -14.06
N ASP A 131 -4.46 3.43 -14.24
CA ASP A 131 -5.38 2.59 -13.47
C ASP A 131 -5.26 1.08 -13.78
N THR A 132 -4.38 0.66 -14.68
CA THR A 132 -4.10 -0.77 -14.92
C THR A 132 -3.15 -1.35 -13.87
N GLN A 133 -2.45 -0.50 -13.12
CA GLN A 133 -1.46 -0.91 -12.11
C GLN A 133 -1.93 -0.66 -10.67
N GLY A 134 -3.03 0.07 -10.48
CA GLY A 134 -3.60 0.40 -9.18
C GLY A 134 -4.62 1.50 -9.32
N ILE A 135 -5.26 1.90 -8.25
CA ILE A 135 -6.19 3.01 -8.24
C ILE A 135 -5.48 4.26 -7.69
N VAL A 136 -5.19 5.21 -8.57
CA VAL A 136 -4.66 6.52 -8.19
C VAL A 136 -5.84 7.49 -8.07
N LEU A 137 -6.14 7.94 -6.86
CA LEU A 137 -7.25 8.84 -6.59
C LEU A 137 -7.06 10.18 -7.32
N HIS A 138 -8.10 10.65 -7.99
CA HIS A 138 -8.06 11.90 -8.75
C HIS A 138 -7.97 13.14 -7.83
N GLY A 139 -7.43 14.23 -8.36
CA GLY A 139 -7.24 15.49 -7.65
C GLY A 139 -5.88 15.60 -6.97
N GLN A 140 -5.69 16.67 -6.20
CA GLN A 140 -4.47 16.84 -5.40
C GLN A 140 -4.53 15.95 -4.15
N PRO A 141 -3.40 15.57 -3.54
CA PRO A 141 -3.40 14.72 -2.35
C PRO A 141 -4.27 15.24 -1.22
N GLN A 142 -4.29 16.56 -0.98
CA GLN A 142 -5.10 17.19 0.06
C GLN A 142 -6.62 17.15 -0.19
N ASP A 143 -7.03 16.90 -1.45
CA ASP A 143 -8.45 16.82 -1.85
C ASP A 143 -9.06 15.43 -1.58
N ALA A 144 -8.24 14.47 -1.15
CA ALA A 144 -8.72 13.14 -0.80
C ALA A 144 -9.76 13.22 0.32
N THR A 145 -10.91 12.60 0.09
CA THR A 145 -12.04 12.52 1.03
C THR A 145 -12.32 11.07 1.43
N VAL A 146 -13.12 10.90 2.45
CA VAL A 146 -13.61 9.58 2.88
C VAL A 146 -14.30 8.86 1.72
N GLU A 147 -15.12 9.57 0.93
CA GLU A 147 -15.84 9.03 -0.23
C GLU A 147 -14.89 8.56 -1.33
N THR A 148 -13.91 9.39 -1.72
CA THR A 148 -12.98 9.03 -2.80
C THR A 148 -12.12 7.84 -2.41
N ILE A 149 -11.65 7.80 -1.16
CA ILE A 149 -10.89 6.66 -0.63
C ILE A 149 -11.79 5.40 -0.62
N ARG A 150 -13.01 5.49 -0.08
CA ARG A 150 -13.95 4.38 -0.03
C ARG A 150 -14.26 3.82 -1.42
N ALA A 151 -14.54 4.70 -2.40
CA ALA A 151 -14.82 4.29 -3.77
C ALA A 151 -13.62 3.58 -4.41
N GLY A 152 -12.40 4.11 -4.22
CA GLY A 152 -11.17 3.46 -4.69
C GLY A 152 -10.97 2.06 -4.09
N LEU A 153 -11.19 1.92 -2.77
CA LEU A 153 -11.12 0.62 -2.10
C LEU A 153 -12.17 -0.36 -2.64
N GLN A 154 -13.42 0.08 -2.79
CA GLN A 154 -14.51 -0.76 -3.31
C GLN A 154 -14.20 -1.27 -4.72
N THR A 155 -13.61 -0.45 -5.59
CA THR A 155 -13.24 -0.84 -6.95
C THR A 155 -12.38 -2.10 -6.99
N LEU A 156 -11.46 -2.27 -6.03
CA LEU A 156 -10.59 -3.45 -5.95
C LEU A 156 -11.17 -4.56 -5.06
N LEU A 157 -11.86 -4.20 -3.98
CA LEU A 157 -12.46 -5.18 -3.07
C LEU A 157 -13.64 -5.93 -3.69
N ASP A 158 -14.41 -5.29 -4.56
CA ASP A 158 -15.59 -5.89 -5.20
C ASP A 158 -15.25 -6.63 -6.50
N ASP A 159 -14.08 -6.37 -7.09
CA ASP A 159 -13.58 -7.04 -8.30
C ASP A 159 -12.20 -7.69 -8.07
N PRO A 160 -12.14 -8.91 -7.55
CA PRO A 160 -10.88 -9.62 -7.31
C PRO A 160 -10.05 -9.88 -8.59
N ALA A 161 -10.70 -10.00 -9.75
CA ALA A 161 -10.00 -10.20 -11.01
C ALA A 161 -9.25 -8.93 -11.42
N ARG A 162 -9.88 -7.77 -11.31
CA ARG A 162 -9.25 -6.46 -11.50
C ARG A 162 -8.14 -6.22 -10.49
N ALA A 163 -8.38 -6.49 -9.21
CA ALA A 163 -7.38 -6.36 -8.16
C ALA A 163 -6.12 -7.17 -8.47
N HIS A 164 -6.28 -8.43 -8.86
CA HIS A 164 -5.17 -9.30 -9.26
C HIS A 164 -4.44 -8.76 -10.51
N ALA A 165 -5.18 -8.35 -11.54
CA ALA A 165 -4.59 -7.81 -12.76
C ALA A 165 -3.76 -6.54 -12.49
N CYS A 166 -4.27 -5.61 -11.67
CA CYS A 166 -3.55 -4.40 -11.24
C CYS A 166 -2.28 -4.77 -10.46
N ALA A 167 -2.37 -5.67 -9.50
CA ALA A 167 -1.25 -6.10 -8.69
C ALA A 167 -0.13 -6.73 -9.53
N GLU A 168 -0.48 -7.58 -10.50
CA GLU A 168 0.49 -8.18 -11.42
C GLU A 168 1.13 -7.14 -12.37
N ALA A 169 0.37 -6.14 -12.80
CA ALA A 169 0.89 -5.06 -13.63
C ALA A 169 1.87 -4.17 -12.85
N ALA A 170 1.51 -3.78 -11.61
CA ALA A 170 2.39 -3.03 -10.71
C ALA A 170 3.68 -3.81 -10.39
N TYR A 171 3.56 -5.09 -10.10
CA TYR A 171 4.71 -5.98 -9.88
C TYR A 171 5.67 -5.96 -11.07
N ARG A 172 5.16 -6.16 -12.31
CA ARG A 172 5.99 -6.12 -13.52
C ARG A 172 6.67 -4.77 -13.71
N ASN A 173 5.97 -3.67 -13.43
CA ASN A 173 6.56 -2.33 -13.53
C ASN A 173 7.72 -2.14 -12.54
N VAL A 174 7.55 -2.58 -11.28
CA VAL A 174 8.63 -2.51 -10.27
C VAL A 174 9.86 -3.27 -10.72
N TYR A 175 9.70 -4.50 -11.17
CA TYR A 175 10.85 -5.33 -11.59
C TYR A 175 11.51 -4.84 -12.86
N ALA A 176 10.77 -4.19 -13.75
CA ALA A 176 11.32 -3.63 -14.98
C ALA A 176 12.10 -2.32 -14.76
N HIS A 177 11.71 -1.51 -13.77
CA HIS A 177 12.18 -0.12 -13.70
C HIS A 177 12.77 0.33 -12.36
N PHE A 178 12.49 -0.38 -11.25
CA PHE A 178 12.82 0.06 -9.89
C PHE A 178 13.71 -0.91 -9.12
N THR A 179 14.30 -1.90 -9.77
CA THR A 179 15.37 -2.72 -9.20
C THR A 179 16.70 -1.95 -9.24
N TRP A 180 17.63 -2.30 -8.38
CA TRP A 180 18.97 -1.69 -8.39
C TRP A 180 19.66 -1.82 -9.74
N ASP A 181 19.54 -2.98 -10.40
CA ASP A 181 20.12 -3.21 -11.74
C ASP A 181 19.47 -2.27 -12.77
N ALA A 182 18.14 -2.17 -12.81
CA ALA A 182 17.45 -1.29 -13.74
C ALA A 182 17.79 0.20 -13.52
N VAL A 183 17.90 0.63 -12.26
CA VAL A 183 18.29 2.00 -11.91
C VAL A 183 19.74 2.26 -12.31
N PHE A 184 20.64 1.32 -12.04
CA PHE A 184 22.05 1.42 -12.42
C PHE A 184 22.23 1.51 -13.94
N ASP A 185 21.54 0.66 -14.71
CA ASP A 185 21.61 0.68 -16.18
C ASP A 185 21.10 2.02 -16.75
N LYS A 186 20.02 2.56 -16.18
CA LYS A 186 19.50 3.88 -16.56
C LYS A 186 20.50 4.99 -16.27
N MET A 187 21.15 4.96 -15.11
CA MET A 187 22.19 5.94 -14.73
C MET A 187 23.40 5.85 -15.66
N MET A 188 23.89 4.64 -15.96
CA MET A 188 25.01 4.44 -16.87
C MET A 188 24.68 4.88 -18.31
N GLY A 189 23.44 4.68 -18.74
CA GLY A 189 22.94 5.19 -20.03
C GLY A 189 23.01 6.71 -20.15
N ILE A 190 22.73 7.44 -19.08
CA ILE A 190 22.81 8.92 -19.04
C ILE A 190 24.28 9.38 -19.07
N ILE A 191 25.15 8.76 -18.26
CA ILE A 191 26.56 9.11 -18.16
C ILE A 191 27.27 8.90 -19.50
N ASN A 192 26.96 7.83 -20.22
CA ASN A 192 27.61 7.51 -21.51
C ASN A 192 27.13 8.36 -22.69
N GLN A 193 26.06 9.18 -22.50
CA GLN A 193 25.55 10.11 -23.52
C GLN A 193 26.06 11.55 -23.32
N SER A 194 26.81 11.81 -22.24
CA SER A 194 27.44 13.09 -21.88
C SER A 194 28.87 13.17 -22.37
#